data_48328076b7dae64652980192ae7cc14b
#
_entry.id   48328076b7dae64652980192ae7cc14b
#
_cell.length_a   1.000
_cell.length_b   1.000
_cell.length_c   1.000
_cell.angle_alpha   90.00
_cell.angle_beta   90.00
_cell.angle_gamma   90.00
#
_symmetry.space_group_name_H-M   'P 1'
#
loop_
_entity.id
_entity.type
_entity.pdbx_description
1 polymer ?
#
loop_
_entity_poly.entity_id
_entity_poly.type
_entity_poly.pdbx_seq_one_letter_code
_entity_poly.pdbx_strand_id
1 'polypeptide(L)'
;MLKIQTFGNKTHITDLLIVHGLFGSGRNWRAIARNISSDRQVHVVDMRNHGESFWNADNSYESMAEDLKKIITSLKSPVDVLGHSMGGKASMVLAINNPDLVNRLLIVDIAPTKYQHDQSINISIMKNLPIDDLTRRSDADLILKKTLSDDALRAFFLQSLIISPNGNSWQLNLDAL
;
A
#
# COMPACT_ATOMS: atom_id res chain seq x y z
N MET A 1 -1.11 -14.14 -4.39
CA MET A 1 -2.06 -13.13 -4.90
C MET A 1 -2.11 -11.99 -3.90
N LEU A 2 -2.31 -10.73 -4.34
CA LEU A 2 -2.44 -9.60 -3.42
C LEU A 2 -3.64 -9.79 -2.49
N LYS A 3 -3.51 -9.32 -1.25
CA LYS A 3 -4.66 -9.20 -0.33
C LYS A 3 -5.57 -8.09 -0.81
N ILE A 4 -6.85 -8.37 -0.87
CA ILE A 4 -7.89 -7.42 -1.27
C ILE A 4 -8.97 -7.37 -0.21
N GLN A 5 -9.49 -6.17 0.06
CA GLN A 5 -10.67 -5.95 0.88
C GLN A 5 -11.70 -5.17 0.07
N THR A 6 -12.94 -5.63 0.05
CA THR A 6 -14.03 -5.04 -0.73
C THR A 6 -15.06 -4.38 0.19
N PHE A 7 -15.56 -3.21 -0.23
CA PHE A 7 -16.58 -2.41 0.44
C PHE A 7 -17.72 -2.12 -0.53
N GLY A 8 -18.93 -2.03 0.00
CA GLY A 8 -20.14 -1.79 -0.79
C GLY A 8 -20.58 -3.00 -1.63
N ASN A 9 -21.62 -2.79 -2.39
CA ASN A 9 -22.22 -3.81 -3.26
C ASN A 9 -21.91 -3.50 -4.73
N LYS A 10 -21.94 -4.54 -5.57
CA LYS A 10 -21.88 -4.38 -7.02
C LYS A 10 -23.11 -3.60 -7.50
N THR A 11 -22.87 -2.55 -8.29
CA THR A 11 -23.91 -1.72 -8.90
C THR A 11 -23.66 -1.61 -10.40
N HIS A 12 -24.36 -0.70 -11.09
CA HIS A 12 -24.11 -0.35 -12.49
C HIS A 12 -22.90 0.61 -12.65
N ILE A 13 -22.42 1.20 -11.53
CA ILE A 13 -21.26 2.09 -11.55
C ILE A 13 -19.99 1.22 -11.53
N THR A 14 -19.01 1.61 -12.32
CA THR A 14 -17.72 0.95 -12.43
C THR A 14 -17.04 0.85 -11.06
N ASP A 15 -16.54 -0.34 -10.70
CA ASP A 15 -15.84 -0.56 -9.45
C ASP A 15 -14.60 0.33 -9.34
N LEU A 16 -14.21 0.69 -8.12
CA LEU A 16 -13.00 1.44 -7.83
C LEU A 16 -11.97 0.54 -7.16
N LEU A 17 -10.76 0.51 -7.73
CA LEU A 17 -9.59 -0.11 -7.10
C LEU A 17 -8.69 0.99 -6.51
N ILE A 18 -8.37 0.90 -5.22
CA ILE A 18 -7.49 1.84 -4.52
C ILE A 18 -6.16 1.14 -4.22
N VAL A 19 -5.07 1.79 -4.63
CA VAL A 19 -3.69 1.30 -4.51
C VAL A 19 -2.87 2.27 -3.67
N HIS A 20 -2.38 1.81 -2.52
CA HIS A 20 -1.66 2.63 -1.53
C HIS A 20 -0.22 2.95 -1.93
N GLY A 21 0.40 3.90 -1.23
CA GLY A 21 1.82 4.27 -1.36
C GLY A 21 2.77 3.41 -0.50
N LEU A 22 4.07 3.68 -0.65
CA LEU A 22 5.13 3.02 0.09
C LEU A 22 4.89 3.10 1.61
N PHE A 23 5.21 2.03 2.33
CA PHE A 23 4.98 1.81 3.76
C PHE A 23 3.51 1.77 4.19
N GLY A 24 2.57 2.01 3.27
CA GLY A 24 1.14 1.95 3.53
C GLY A 24 0.57 0.54 3.40
N SER A 25 -0.75 0.48 3.52
CA SER A 25 -1.56 -0.72 3.24
C SER A 25 -3.00 -0.31 2.90
N GLY A 26 -3.83 -1.23 2.50
CA GLY A 26 -5.26 -1.00 2.29
C GLY A 26 -5.97 -0.46 3.53
N ARG A 27 -5.43 -0.73 4.72
CA ARG A 27 -5.94 -0.22 5.99
C ARG A 27 -6.03 1.32 6.01
N ASN A 28 -5.08 2.01 5.41
CA ASN A 28 -5.04 3.48 5.37
C ASN A 28 -6.23 4.07 4.59
N TRP A 29 -6.79 3.29 3.67
CA TRP A 29 -7.86 3.72 2.77
C TRP A 29 -9.26 3.29 3.19
N ARG A 30 -9.40 2.50 4.27
CA ARG A 30 -10.68 1.91 4.71
C ARG A 30 -11.78 2.95 4.96
N ALA A 31 -11.45 4.08 5.59
CA ALA A 31 -12.43 5.13 5.85
C ALA A 31 -12.93 5.77 4.56
N ILE A 32 -12.02 6.09 3.66
CA ILE A 32 -12.33 6.66 2.34
C ILE A 32 -13.15 5.63 1.52
N ALA A 33 -12.71 4.38 1.49
CA ALA A 33 -13.39 3.30 0.77
C ALA A 33 -14.83 3.13 1.25
N ARG A 34 -15.08 3.13 2.57
CA ARG A 34 -16.44 3.06 3.12
C ARG A 34 -17.31 4.24 2.70
N ASN A 35 -16.76 5.45 2.71
CA ASN A 35 -17.53 6.64 2.31
C ASN A 35 -17.91 6.62 0.83
N ILE A 36 -16.99 6.16 -0.04
CA ILE A 36 -17.22 6.09 -1.49
C ILE A 36 -18.08 4.88 -1.87
N SER A 37 -18.14 3.86 -1.03
CA SER A 37 -18.85 2.61 -1.33
C SER A 37 -20.37 2.66 -1.18
N SER A 38 -20.96 3.85 -1.02
CA SER A 38 -22.42 4.04 -0.93
C SER A 38 -23.14 3.71 -2.24
N ASP A 39 -22.51 3.97 -3.38
CA ASP A 39 -23.09 3.87 -4.71
C ASP A 39 -22.35 2.92 -5.65
N ARG A 40 -21.17 2.43 -5.27
CA ARG A 40 -20.32 1.55 -6.07
C ARG A 40 -19.51 0.58 -5.21
N GLN A 41 -19.03 -0.49 -5.80
CA GLN A 41 -18.11 -1.39 -5.13
C GLN A 41 -16.69 -0.80 -5.14
N VAL A 42 -16.02 -0.85 -3.99
CA VAL A 42 -14.66 -0.31 -3.80
C VAL A 42 -13.75 -1.41 -3.27
N HIS A 43 -12.65 -1.63 -3.95
CA HIS A 43 -11.61 -2.59 -3.59
C HIS A 43 -10.38 -1.84 -3.11
N VAL A 44 -9.82 -2.23 -1.98
CA VAL A 44 -8.51 -1.77 -1.52
C VAL A 44 -7.57 -2.95 -1.46
N VAL A 45 -6.35 -2.79 -1.96
CA VAL A 45 -5.34 -3.85 -2.00
C VAL A 45 -4.20 -3.53 -1.07
N ASP A 46 -3.58 -4.56 -0.48
CA ASP A 46 -2.21 -4.47 0.00
C ASP A 46 -1.30 -4.84 -1.18
N MET A 47 -0.35 -3.97 -1.51
CA MET A 47 0.63 -4.24 -2.56
C MET A 47 1.61 -5.32 -2.11
N ARG A 48 2.33 -5.97 -3.07
CA ARG A 48 3.43 -6.87 -2.73
C ARG A 48 4.36 -6.22 -1.71
N ASN A 49 4.92 -6.99 -0.82
CA ASN A 49 5.82 -6.54 0.25
C ASN A 49 5.19 -5.66 1.33
N HIS A 50 3.85 -5.49 1.32
CA HIS A 50 3.11 -4.66 2.28
C HIS A 50 1.90 -5.42 2.86
N GLY A 51 1.55 -5.07 4.09
CA GLY A 51 0.33 -5.56 4.76
C GLY A 51 0.26 -7.08 4.86
N GLU A 52 -0.86 -7.64 4.43
CA GLU A 52 -1.10 -9.09 4.43
C GLU A 52 -0.81 -9.75 3.05
N SER A 53 -0.22 -9.00 2.11
CA SER A 53 0.19 -9.53 0.81
C SER A 53 1.50 -10.30 0.89
N PHE A 54 1.76 -11.11 -0.15
CA PHE A 54 2.97 -11.90 -0.24
C PHE A 54 4.24 -11.04 -0.37
N TRP A 55 5.35 -11.59 0.07
CA TRP A 55 6.68 -11.00 -0.06
C TRP A 55 7.41 -11.54 -1.29
N ASN A 56 8.16 -10.66 -1.94
CA ASN A 56 8.99 -10.98 -3.10
C ASN A 56 10.19 -10.04 -3.14
N ALA A 57 11.34 -10.52 -3.57
CA ALA A 57 12.54 -9.70 -3.74
C ALA A 57 12.38 -8.64 -4.86
N ASP A 58 11.58 -8.95 -5.89
CA ASP A 58 11.26 -8.00 -6.95
C ASP A 58 10.15 -7.06 -6.51
N ASN A 59 10.48 -5.77 -6.38
CA ASN A 59 9.57 -4.67 -6.02
C ASN A 59 9.45 -3.63 -7.16
N SER A 60 9.69 -4.04 -8.42
CA SER A 60 9.56 -3.17 -9.59
C SER A 60 8.10 -2.74 -9.84
N TYR A 61 7.93 -1.58 -10.46
CA TYR A 61 6.60 -1.09 -10.86
C TYR A 61 5.93 -2.01 -11.89
N GLU A 62 6.70 -2.64 -12.74
CA GLU A 62 6.26 -3.61 -13.74
C GLU A 62 5.63 -4.83 -13.06
N SER A 63 6.31 -5.38 -12.07
CA SER A 63 5.82 -6.51 -11.29
C SER A 63 4.60 -6.14 -10.44
N MET A 64 4.56 -4.93 -9.87
CA MET A 64 3.39 -4.40 -9.19
C MET A 64 2.18 -4.27 -10.14
N ALA A 65 2.40 -3.78 -11.36
CA ALA A 65 1.37 -3.65 -12.38
C ALA A 65 0.81 -5.02 -12.79
N GLU A 66 1.66 -6.04 -12.95
CA GLU A 66 1.21 -7.41 -13.24
C GLU A 66 0.38 -8.00 -12.09
N ASP A 67 0.69 -7.69 -10.84
CA ASP A 67 -0.16 -8.12 -9.72
C ASP A 67 -1.53 -7.43 -9.74
N LEU A 68 -1.58 -6.11 -10.02
CA LEU A 68 -2.83 -5.37 -10.17
C LEU A 68 -3.67 -5.89 -11.33
N LYS A 69 -3.03 -6.20 -12.48
CA LYS A 69 -3.67 -6.84 -13.62
C LYS A 69 -4.38 -8.13 -13.24
N LYS A 70 -3.73 -9.01 -12.45
CA LYS A 70 -4.34 -10.26 -11.98
C LYS A 70 -5.58 -10.01 -11.14
N ILE A 71 -5.55 -8.98 -10.26
CA ILE A 71 -6.72 -8.58 -9.47
C ILE A 71 -7.86 -8.14 -10.39
N ILE A 72 -7.60 -7.18 -11.30
CA ILE A 72 -8.67 -6.62 -12.17
C ILE A 72 -9.25 -7.71 -13.08
N THR A 73 -8.41 -8.57 -13.63
CA THR A 73 -8.87 -9.71 -14.43
C THR A 73 -9.81 -10.63 -13.63
N SER A 74 -9.55 -10.82 -12.34
CA SER A 74 -10.43 -11.63 -11.47
C SER A 74 -11.78 -10.97 -11.21
N LEU A 75 -11.89 -9.64 -11.30
CA LEU A 75 -13.13 -8.87 -11.18
C LEU A 75 -14.00 -8.96 -12.46
N LYS A 76 -13.43 -9.46 -13.56
CA LYS A 76 -14.12 -9.72 -14.85
C LYS A 76 -14.70 -8.46 -15.53
N SER A 77 -14.22 -7.28 -15.18
CA SER A 77 -14.60 -6.02 -15.84
C SER A 77 -13.52 -4.98 -15.61
N PRO A 78 -13.36 -3.99 -16.53
CA PRO A 78 -12.52 -2.84 -16.28
C PRO A 78 -12.96 -2.09 -15.01
N VAL A 79 -11.99 -1.46 -14.33
CA VAL A 79 -12.22 -0.71 -13.10
C VAL A 79 -11.71 0.73 -13.23
N ASP A 80 -12.23 1.63 -12.39
CA ASP A 80 -11.55 2.88 -12.09
C ASP A 80 -10.40 2.57 -11.11
N VAL A 81 -9.23 3.18 -11.31
CA VAL A 81 -8.08 2.97 -10.44
C VAL A 81 -7.67 4.29 -9.78
N LEU A 82 -7.54 4.29 -8.46
CA LEU A 82 -6.93 5.37 -7.69
C LEU A 82 -5.59 4.87 -7.14
N GLY A 83 -4.49 5.45 -7.63
CA GLY A 83 -3.14 5.13 -7.18
C GLY A 83 -2.48 6.29 -6.44
N HIS A 84 -2.02 6.04 -5.23
CA HIS A 84 -1.30 7.01 -4.42
C HIS A 84 0.20 6.74 -4.41
N SER A 85 1.03 7.76 -4.69
CA SER A 85 2.49 7.70 -4.61
C SER A 85 3.08 6.49 -5.36
N MET A 86 3.75 5.54 -4.70
CA MET A 86 4.23 4.27 -5.28
C MET A 86 3.11 3.52 -6.04
N GLY A 87 1.92 3.39 -5.42
CA GLY A 87 0.76 2.77 -6.07
C GLY A 87 0.29 3.56 -7.30
N GLY A 88 0.49 4.88 -7.32
CA GLY A 88 0.25 5.72 -8.50
C GLY A 88 1.17 5.37 -9.66
N LYS A 89 2.46 5.17 -9.39
CA LYS A 89 3.44 4.72 -10.41
C LYS A 89 3.07 3.35 -10.98
N ALA A 90 2.79 2.38 -10.10
CA ALA A 90 2.36 1.04 -10.51
C ALA A 90 1.07 1.09 -11.36
N SER A 91 0.12 1.95 -10.98
CA SER A 91 -1.14 2.14 -11.71
C SER A 91 -0.93 2.82 -13.07
N MET A 92 0.03 3.73 -13.21
CA MET A 92 0.42 4.30 -14.51
C MET A 92 0.98 3.22 -15.44
N VAL A 93 1.90 2.37 -14.96
CA VAL A 93 2.47 1.25 -15.73
C VAL A 93 1.35 0.27 -16.14
N LEU A 94 0.45 -0.06 -15.23
CA LEU A 94 -0.72 -0.90 -15.53
C LEU A 94 -1.56 -0.31 -16.68
N ALA A 95 -1.95 0.97 -16.56
CA ALA A 95 -2.82 1.61 -17.53
C ALA A 95 -2.18 1.75 -18.93
N ILE A 96 -0.87 1.99 -18.99
CA ILE A 96 -0.14 2.06 -20.27
C ILE A 96 -0.07 0.67 -20.93
N ASN A 97 0.25 -0.35 -20.16
CA ASN A 97 0.46 -1.70 -20.69
C ASN A 97 -0.85 -2.49 -20.89
N ASN A 98 -1.93 -2.11 -20.21
CA ASN A 98 -3.23 -2.82 -20.23
C ASN A 98 -4.39 -1.81 -20.22
N PRO A 99 -4.53 -0.96 -21.24
CA PRO A 99 -5.53 0.12 -21.25
C PRO A 99 -6.96 -0.38 -21.15
N ASP A 100 -7.24 -1.58 -21.65
CA ASP A 100 -8.59 -2.18 -21.62
C ASP A 100 -9.06 -2.59 -20.21
N LEU A 101 -8.14 -2.62 -19.23
CA LEU A 101 -8.45 -2.97 -17.85
C LEU A 101 -8.75 -1.75 -16.97
N VAL A 102 -8.40 -0.54 -17.43
CA VAL A 102 -8.51 0.69 -16.65
C VAL A 102 -9.48 1.64 -17.34
N ASN A 103 -10.67 1.81 -16.74
CA ASN A 103 -11.68 2.75 -17.26
C ASN A 103 -11.29 4.20 -17.03
N ARG A 104 -10.86 4.52 -15.80
CA ARG A 104 -10.34 5.85 -15.41
C ARG A 104 -9.15 5.67 -14.48
N LEU A 105 -8.16 6.56 -14.58
CA LEU A 105 -6.99 6.57 -13.71
C LEU A 105 -6.93 7.87 -12.92
N LEU A 106 -6.97 7.77 -11.60
CA LEU A 106 -6.76 8.88 -10.66
C LEU A 106 -5.39 8.70 -10.01
N ILE A 107 -4.54 9.70 -10.15
CA ILE A 107 -3.21 9.70 -9.53
C ILE A 107 -3.18 10.75 -8.42
N VAL A 108 -2.76 10.32 -7.24
CA VAL A 108 -2.70 11.15 -6.05
C VAL A 108 -1.25 11.25 -5.58
N ASP A 109 -0.78 12.49 -5.41
CA ASP A 109 0.49 12.85 -4.79
C ASP A 109 1.73 12.23 -5.48
N ILE A 110 1.71 12.10 -6.81
CA ILE A 110 2.85 11.66 -7.63
C ILE A 110 2.66 12.09 -9.09
N ALA A 111 3.74 12.35 -9.81
CA ALA A 111 3.72 12.64 -11.23
C ALA A 111 4.44 11.56 -12.06
N PRO A 112 4.20 11.46 -13.39
CA PRO A 112 4.87 10.51 -14.28
C PRO A 112 6.30 10.95 -14.64
N THR A 113 7.08 11.35 -13.63
CA THR A 113 8.46 11.81 -13.77
C THR A 113 9.40 10.96 -12.93
N LYS A 114 10.69 10.97 -13.25
CA LYS A 114 11.70 10.36 -12.37
C LYS A 114 11.86 11.23 -11.14
N TYR A 115 11.76 10.62 -9.96
CA TYR A 115 12.07 11.22 -8.67
C TYR A 115 13.47 10.78 -8.21
N GLN A 116 14.17 11.69 -7.53
CA GLN A 116 15.44 11.39 -6.87
C GLN A 116 15.23 11.15 -5.36
N HIS A 117 14.01 10.74 -4.98
CA HIS A 117 13.72 10.44 -3.57
C HIS A 117 14.39 9.13 -3.19
N ASP A 118 15.15 9.20 -2.13
CA ASP A 118 15.75 8.04 -1.48
C ASP A 118 15.01 7.78 -0.17
N GLN A 119 14.40 6.61 -0.05
CA GLN A 119 13.71 6.16 1.16
C GLN A 119 14.60 5.25 2.04
N SER A 120 15.85 5.03 1.63
CA SER A 120 16.80 4.15 2.33
C SER A 120 17.00 4.54 3.78
N ILE A 121 16.99 5.86 4.08
CA ILE A 121 17.10 6.37 5.46
C ILE A 121 15.91 5.87 6.29
N ASN A 122 14.69 5.99 5.79
CA ASN A 122 13.50 5.53 6.50
C ASN A 122 13.48 4.01 6.69
N ILE A 123 13.87 3.27 5.65
CA ILE A 123 14.03 1.81 5.72
C ILE A 123 15.07 1.44 6.77
N SER A 124 16.22 2.11 6.78
CA SER A 124 17.28 1.88 7.76
C SER A 124 16.81 2.15 9.20
N ILE A 125 16.08 3.25 9.42
CA ILE A 125 15.50 3.57 10.74
C ILE A 125 14.55 2.44 11.20
N MET A 126 13.68 1.96 10.31
CA MET A 126 12.74 0.88 10.64
C MET A 126 13.46 -0.44 10.90
N LYS A 127 14.48 -0.79 10.10
CA LYS A 127 15.28 -2.02 10.27
C LYS A 127 16.09 -2.03 11.57
N ASN A 128 16.57 -0.87 12.00
CA ASN A 128 17.37 -0.74 13.22
C ASN A 128 16.53 -0.65 14.51
N LEU A 129 15.19 -0.64 14.40
CA LEU A 129 14.34 -0.69 15.58
C LEU A 129 14.46 -2.08 16.23
N PRO A 130 14.80 -2.20 17.54
CA PRO A 130 14.93 -3.49 18.23
C PRO A 130 13.55 -4.04 18.55
N ILE A 131 12.85 -4.54 17.53
CA ILE A 131 11.43 -4.94 17.62
C ILE A 131 11.22 -6.09 18.60
N ASP A 132 12.18 -6.99 18.76
CA ASP A 132 12.05 -8.18 19.61
C ASP A 132 11.92 -7.82 21.10
N ASP A 133 12.47 -6.68 21.52
CA ASP A 133 12.45 -6.17 22.89
C ASP A 133 11.19 -5.35 23.22
N LEU A 134 10.33 -5.10 22.23
CA LEU A 134 9.17 -4.23 22.41
C LEU A 134 7.98 -4.96 23.00
N THR A 135 7.33 -4.33 23.97
CA THR A 135 6.07 -4.82 24.55
C THR A 135 4.86 -4.04 24.04
N ARG A 136 5.06 -2.79 23.59
CA ARG A 136 4.00 -1.89 23.10
C ARG A 136 4.51 -1.01 21.97
N ARG A 137 3.60 -0.57 21.09
CA ARG A 137 3.93 0.41 20.04
C ARG A 137 4.42 1.75 20.58
N SER A 138 3.97 2.15 21.77
CA SER A 138 4.47 3.36 22.44
C SER A 138 5.97 3.30 22.75
N ASP A 139 6.49 2.12 23.03
CA ASP A 139 7.92 1.93 23.31
C ASP A 139 8.73 2.13 22.00
N ALA A 140 8.20 1.61 20.89
CA ALA A 140 8.75 1.83 19.55
C ALA A 140 8.76 3.34 19.18
N ASP A 141 7.66 4.07 19.45
CA ASP A 141 7.57 5.50 19.19
C ASP A 141 8.63 6.29 19.96
N LEU A 142 8.85 5.97 21.23
CA LEU A 142 9.87 6.62 22.06
C LEU A 142 11.29 6.40 21.51
N ILE A 143 11.57 5.22 20.96
CA ILE A 143 12.88 4.91 20.35
C ILE A 143 13.01 5.68 19.04
N LEU A 144 12.02 5.62 18.16
CA LEU A 144 12.01 6.29 16.87
C LEU A 144 12.11 7.81 17.00
N LYS A 145 11.52 8.38 18.04
CA LYS A 145 11.55 9.83 18.32
C LYS A 145 12.97 10.39 18.44
N LYS A 146 13.96 9.56 18.77
CA LYS A 146 15.36 9.98 18.87
C LYS A 146 15.99 10.30 17.51
N THR A 147 15.47 9.71 16.44
CA THR A 147 16.01 9.84 15.08
C THR A 147 15.03 10.47 14.10
N LEU A 148 13.74 10.40 14.40
CA LEU A 148 12.65 10.86 13.55
C LEU A 148 11.74 11.79 14.34
N SER A 149 11.87 13.10 14.13
CA SER A 149 11.12 14.12 14.87
C SER A 149 9.64 14.24 14.48
N ASP A 150 9.29 13.86 13.24
CA ASP A 150 7.90 13.94 12.72
C ASP A 150 7.00 12.89 13.37
N ASP A 151 6.07 13.35 14.20
CA ASP A 151 5.11 12.49 14.92
C ASP A 151 4.17 11.74 13.96
N ALA A 152 3.73 12.38 12.87
CA ALA A 152 2.81 11.77 11.92
C ALA A 152 3.51 10.66 11.12
N LEU A 153 4.75 10.88 10.72
CA LEU A 153 5.55 9.89 10.01
C LEU A 153 5.85 8.68 10.89
N ARG A 154 6.21 8.89 12.18
CA ARG A 154 6.39 7.78 13.14
C ARG A 154 5.11 6.98 13.31
N ALA A 155 3.99 7.65 13.55
CA ALA A 155 2.69 7.00 13.69
C ALA A 155 2.33 6.19 12.43
N PHE A 156 2.66 6.71 11.25
CA PHE A 156 2.44 6.02 9.97
C PHE A 156 3.27 4.73 9.87
N PHE A 157 4.57 4.77 10.15
CA PHE A 157 5.41 3.57 10.13
C PHE A 157 4.93 2.52 11.14
N LEU A 158 4.62 2.96 12.35
CA LEU A 158 4.18 2.07 13.42
C LEU A 158 2.83 1.38 13.17
N GLN A 159 2.05 1.83 12.17
CA GLN A 159 0.86 1.09 11.74
C GLN A 159 1.20 -0.30 11.18
N SER A 160 2.40 -0.43 10.59
CA SER A 160 2.88 -1.69 10.01
C SER A 160 3.62 -2.59 11.01
N LEU A 161 3.85 -2.11 12.24
CA LEU A 161 4.45 -2.91 13.30
C LEU A 161 3.39 -3.77 14.01
N ILE A 162 3.60 -5.07 14.02
CA ILE A 162 2.81 -6.02 14.80
C ILE A 162 3.54 -6.31 16.10
N ILE A 163 2.85 -6.09 17.22
CA ILE A 163 3.27 -6.55 18.55
C ILE A 163 2.44 -7.77 18.90
N SER A 164 3.09 -8.91 19.12
CA SER A 164 2.41 -10.18 19.34
C SER A 164 3.17 -11.04 20.34
N PRO A 165 2.45 -11.83 21.17
CA PRO A 165 3.09 -12.83 22.05
C PRO A 165 3.95 -13.87 21.30
N ASN A 166 3.68 -14.08 20.01
CA ASN A 166 4.40 -15.02 19.16
C ASN A 166 5.62 -14.41 18.46
N GLY A 167 6.00 -13.19 18.83
CA GLY A 167 7.07 -12.42 18.23
C GLY A 167 6.56 -11.17 17.50
N ASN A 168 7.36 -10.11 17.53
CA ASN A 168 7.07 -8.87 16.86
C ASN A 168 7.57 -8.91 15.41
N SER A 169 6.89 -8.22 14.51
CA SER A 169 7.28 -8.19 13.10
C SER A 169 6.77 -6.95 12.38
N TRP A 170 7.46 -6.59 11.30
CA TRP A 170 6.92 -5.64 10.34
C TRP A 170 6.00 -6.33 9.34
N GLN A 171 4.87 -5.71 9.03
CA GLN A 171 4.06 -6.07 7.86
C GLN A 171 4.60 -5.41 6.57
N LEU A 172 5.91 -5.29 6.49
CA LEU A 172 6.66 -4.72 5.38
C LEU A 172 7.91 -5.57 5.15
N ASN A 173 8.14 -5.95 3.90
CA ASN A 173 9.40 -6.58 3.51
C ASN A 173 10.47 -5.50 3.30
N LEU A 174 11.03 -5.01 4.41
CA LEU A 174 12.01 -3.91 4.37
C LEU A 174 13.29 -4.23 3.58
N ASP A 175 13.56 -5.50 3.29
CA ASP A 175 14.70 -5.90 2.46
C ASP A 175 14.46 -5.72 0.97
N ALA A 176 13.21 -5.73 0.55
CA ALA A 176 12.82 -5.59 -0.85
C ALA A 176 12.38 -4.16 -1.22
N LEU A 177 12.06 -3.32 -0.22
CA LEU A 177 11.60 -1.95 -0.41
C LEU A 177 12.77 -0.99 -0.57
#